data_9ee0bc883b0308b6d1002484b13c28ab
#
_entry.id   9ee0bc883b0308b6d1002484b13c28ab
#
_cell.length_a   1.000
_cell.length_b   1.000
_cell.length_c   1.000
_cell.angle_alpha   90.00
_cell.angle_beta   90.00
_cell.angle_gamma   90.00
#
_symmetry.space_group_name_H-M   'P 1'
#
loop_
_entity.id
_entity.type
_entity.pdbx_description
1 polymer ?
#
loop_
_entity_poly.entity_id
_entity_poly.type
_entity_poly.pdbx_seq_one_letter_code
_entity_poly.pdbx_strand_id
1 'polypeptide(L)'
;MQCPSCQNTDSRVLESRAADGGRSVRRRRECLNCEFRFTTYERVETVPITVLKRNGNRETFSRSKLLHGLSRACEKTGLAPERLETLVDELELTLQQRNGREVSSQDIGELVLEQLKGVSEVAYIRFASVYRQFSGVSDFVATLEGINASKTRLEALV
;
A
#
# COMPACT_ATOMS: atom_id res chain seq x y z
N MET A 1 29.72 -10.25 2.50
CA MET A 1 29.50 -8.79 2.75
C MET A 1 30.82 -8.20 3.18
N GLN A 2 31.28 -7.14 2.55
CA GLN A 2 32.62 -6.60 2.77
C GLN A 2 32.77 -5.95 4.16
N CYS A 3 33.92 -6.22 4.80
CA CYS A 3 34.28 -5.58 6.05
C CYS A 3 34.55 -4.08 5.83
N PRO A 4 33.94 -3.15 6.59
CA PRO A 4 34.14 -1.73 6.41
C PRO A 4 35.57 -1.26 6.81
N SER A 5 36.35 -2.09 7.52
CA SER A 5 37.72 -1.77 7.94
C SER A 5 38.76 -2.22 6.92
N CYS A 6 38.71 -3.50 6.48
CA CYS A 6 39.74 -4.08 5.62
C CYS A 6 39.23 -4.60 4.27
N GLN A 7 37.95 -4.40 3.97
CA GLN A 7 37.28 -4.79 2.71
C GLN A 7 37.25 -6.31 2.41
N ASN A 8 37.71 -7.14 3.33
CA ASN A 8 37.60 -8.59 3.20
C ASN A 8 36.12 -9.01 3.14
N THR A 9 35.77 -9.98 2.31
CA THR A 9 34.42 -10.51 2.11
C THR A 9 33.96 -11.49 3.15
N ASP A 10 34.93 -12.12 3.86
CA ASP A 10 34.67 -13.20 4.80
C ASP A 10 34.38 -12.67 6.20
N SER A 11 33.22 -13.03 6.72
CA SER A 11 32.79 -12.66 8.06
C SER A 11 31.91 -13.74 8.68
N ARG A 12 32.00 -13.91 9.99
CA ARG A 12 31.08 -14.77 10.75
C ARG A 12 30.01 -13.97 11.43
N VAL A 13 28.82 -14.55 11.56
CA VAL A 13 27.70 -13.96 12.30
C VAL A 13 27.85 -14.36 13.76
N LEU A 14 27.93 -13.37 14.65
CA LEU A 14 27.99 -13.59 16.09
C LEU A 14 26.61 -13.68 16.71
N GLU A 15 25.67 -12.85 16.20
CA GLU A 15 24.33 -12.73 16.72
C GLU A 15 23.36 -12.32 15.63
N SER A 16 22.11 -12.82 15.69
CA SER A 16 20.99 -12.41 14.85
C SER A 16 19.78 -12.11 15.71
N ARG A 17 19.12 -10.95 15.48
CA ARG A 17 17.90 -10.56 16.15
C ARG A 17 16.90 -9.99 15.14
N ALA A 18 15.62 -10.29 15.35
CA ALA A 18 14.56 -9.60 14.62
C ALA A 18 14.57 -8.10 14.97
N ALA A 19 14.34 -7.25 13.97
CA ALA A 19 14.24 -5.81 14.11
C ALA A 19 13.02 -5.30 13.32
N ASP A 20 12.61 -4.05 13.56
CA ASP A 20 11.49 -3.39 12.88
C ASP A 20 10.18 -4.23 12.94
N GLY A 21 9.87 -4.81 14.11
CA GLY A 21 8.68 -5.63 14.26
C GLY A 21 8.69 -6.94 13.46
N GLY A 22 9.87 -7.51 13.18
CA GLY A 22 10.04 -8.73 12.38
C GLY A 22 10.27 -8.49 10.89
N ARG A 23 10.21 -7.24 10.41
CA ARG A 23 10.41 -6.89 9.00
C ARG A 23 11.86 -6.82 8.55
N SER A 24 12.81 -6.86 9.49
CA SER A 24 14.25 -6.92 9.21
C SER A 24 14.96 -7.82 10.19
N VAL A 25 16.16 -8.26 9.81
CA VAL A 25 17.07 -9.01 10.69
C VAL A 25 18.33 -8.19 10.90
N ARG A 26 18.59 -7.85 12.17
CA ARG A 26 19.87 -7.24 12.59
C ARG A 26 20.87 -8.34 12.87
N ARG A 27 22.04 -8.31 12.22
CA ARG A 27 23.12 -9.26 12.46
C ARG A 27 24.39 -8.54 12.91
N ARG A 28 24.97 -9.01 14.02
CA ARG A 28 26.31 -8.62 14.45
C ARG A 28 27.32 -9.57 13.82
N ARG A 29 28.28 -9.02 13.10
CA ARG A 29 29.29 -9.77 12.36
C ARG A 29 30.68 -9.44 12.85
N GLU A 30 31.62 -10.39 12.65
CA GLU A 30 33.04 -10.22 12.89
C GLU A 30 33.81 -10.64 11.65
N CYS A 31 34.68 -9.77 11.18
CA CYS A 31 35.58 -10.07 10.06
C CYS A 31 36.57 -11.17 10.42
N LEU A 32 36.77 -12.17 9.55
CA LEU A 32 37.70 -13.24 9.79
C LEU A 32 39.15 -12.82 9.58
N ASN A 33 39.43 -11.70 8.91
CA ASN A 33 40.77 -11.22 8.63
C ASN A 33 41.29 -10.21 9.68
N CYS A 34 40.46 -9.20 10.07
CA CYS A 34 40.90 -8.13 10.97
C CYS A 34 40.13 -8.07 12.29
N GLU A 35 39.26 -9.04 12.56
CA GLU A 35 38.41 -9.15 13.76
C GLU A 35 37.52 -7.95 14.04
N PHE A 36 37.43 -7.00 13.10
CA PHE A 36 36.55 -5.84 13.22
C PHE A 36 35.08 -6.28 13.29
N ARG A 37 34.36 -5.76 14.30
CA ARG A 37 32.95 -6.07 14.53
C ARG A 37 32.08 -5.00 13.94
N PHE A 38 31.11 -5.40 13.11
CA PHE A 38 30.17 -4.51 12.47
C PHE A 38 28.75 -5.09 12.50
N THR A 39 27.78 -4.22 12.33
CA THR A 39 26.36 -4.59 12.31
C THR A 39 25.81 -4.42 10.90
N THR A 40 25.02 -5.39 10.48
CA THR A 40 24.28 -5.35 9.19
C THR A 40 22.80 -5.54 9.44
N TYR A 41 22.00 -4.98 8.54
CA TYR A 41 20.55 -5.19 8.49
C TYR A 41 20.21 -5.86 7.17
N GLU A 42 19.50 -6.97 7.26
CA GLU A 42 18.88 -7.60 6.11
C GLU A 42 17.40 -7.21 6.10
N ARG A 43 16.94 -6.66 5.00
CA ARG A 43 15.55 -6.28 4.77
C ARG A 43 15.07 -6.94 3.51
N VAL A 44 13.77 -7.27 3.48
CA VAL A 44 13.15 -7.70 2.22
C VAL A 44 13.12 -6.50 1.29
N GLU A 45 13.74 -6.64 0.13
CA GLU A 45 13.66 -5.62 -0.92
C GLU A 45 12.30 -5.73 -1.59
N THR A 46 11.47 -4.72 -1.38
CA THR A 46 10.20 -4.59 -2.09
C THR A 46 10.45 -3.96 -3.45
N VAL A 47 10.05 -4.66 -4.50
CA VAL A 47 10.16 -4.12 -5.86
C VAL A 47 9.19 -2.95 -6.00
N PRO A 48 9.64 -1.76 -6.42
CA PRO A 48 8.77 -0.61 -6.60
C PRO A 48 7.66 -0.89 -7.61
N ILE A 49 6.43 -0.59 -7.26
CA ILE A 49 5.28 -0.66 -8.16
C ILE A 49 5.28 0.60 -9.03
N THR A 50 5.21 0.42 -10.34
CA THR A 50 5.07 1.52 -11.29
C THR A 50 3.59 1.78 -11.57
N VAL A 51 3.16 3.02 -11.43
CA VAL A 51 1.78 3.45 -11.71
C VAL A 51 1.72 4.13 -13.08
N LEU A 52 0.92 3.58 -13.98
CA LEU A 52 0.59 4.19 -15.25
C LEU A 52 -0.58 5.18 -15.06
N LYS A 53 -0.32 6.45 -15.29
CA LYS A 53 -1.33 7.52 -15.23
C LYS A 53 -2.19 7.56 -16.49
N ARG A 54 -3.37 8.20 -16.40
CA ARG A 54 -4.29 8.39 -17.53
C ARG A 54 -3.67 9.12 -18.73
N ASN A 55 -2.70 10.00 -18.47
CA ASN A 55 -1.96 10.72 -19.49
C ASN A 55 -0.76 9.94 -20.08
N GLY A 56 -0.61 8.66 -19.74
CA GLY A 56 0.48 7.81 -20.18
C GLY A 56 1.79 7.94 -19.38
N ASN A 57 1.88 8.87 -18.44
CA ASN A 57 3.07 9.01 -17.60
C ASN A 57 3.20 7.86 -16.60
N ARG A 58 4.45 7.49 -16.31
CA ARG A 58 4.79 6.49 -15.31
C ARG A 58 5.35 7.17 -14.06
N GLU A 59 4.86 6.79 -12.90
CA GLU A 59 5.42 7.21 -11.62
C GLU A 59 5.50 6.04 -10.64
N THR A 60 6.38 6.13 -9.66
CA THR A 60 6.44 5.15 -8.57
C THR A 60 5.19 5.27 -7.69
N PHE A 61 4.61 4.14 -7.29
CA PHE A 61 3.52 4.12 -6.32
C PHE A 61 3.93 4.85 -5.04
N SER A 62 3.05 5.71 -4.57
CA SER A 62 3.27 6.49 -3.36
C SER A 62 2.16 6.21 -2.35
N ARG A 63 2.52 5.45 -1.30
CA ARG A 63 1.64 5.17 -0.16
C ARG A 63 1.08 6.46 0.46
N SER A 64 1.90 7.49 0.59
CA SER A 64 1.49 8.77 1.16
C SER A 64 0.43 9.49 0.33
N LYS A 65 0.53 9.44 -1.01
CA LYS A 65 -0.50 10.00 -1.90
C LYS A 65 -1.83 9.27 -1.76
N LEU A 66 -1.77 7.92 -1.68
CA LEU A 66 -2.98 7.10 -1.50
C LEU A 66 -3.64 7.39 -0.16
N LEU A 67 -2.87 7.37 0.93
CA LEU A 67 -3.36 7.67 2.28
C LEU A 67 -3.99 9.06 2.36
N HIS A 68 -3.36 10.08 1.75
CA HIS A 68 -3.89 11.43 1.71
C HIS A 68 -5.25 11.49 0.95
N GLY A 69 -5.36 10.81 -0.18
CA GLY A 69 -6.62 10.72 -0.94
C GLY A 69 -7.74 10.06 -0.14
N LEU A 70 -7.45 8.94 0.52
CA LEU A 70 -8.38 8.25 1.41
C LEU A 70 -8.77 9.09 2.63
N SER A 71 -7.81 9.75 3.28
CA SER A 71 -8.07 10.62 4.43
C SER A 71 -9.05 11.74 4.09
N ARG A 72 -8.89 12.38 2.92
CA ARG A 72 -9.83 13.41 2.45
C ARG A 72 -11.24 12.86 2.19
N ALA A 73 -11.34 11.68 1.60
CA ALA A 73 -12.64 11.05 1.34
C ALA A 73 -13.35 10.64 2.64
N CYS A 74 -12.58 10.19 3.63
CA CYS A 74 -13.06 9.70 4.92
C CYS A 74 -13.21 10.81 5.99
N GLU A 75 -12.92 12.07 5.65
CA GLU A 75 -13.04 13.19 6.60
C GLU A 75 -14.46 13.29 7.16
N LYS A 76 -14.59 13.34 8.50
CA LYS A 76 -15.88 13.40 9.22
C LYS A 76 -16.83 12.21 8.98
N THR A 77 -16.31 11.05 8.56
CA THR A 77 -17.10 9.82 8.42
C THR A 77 -17.06 8.93 9.66
N GLY A 78 -16.31 9.33 10.71
CA GLY A 78 -16.13 8.55 11.94
C GLY A 78 -15.12 7.39 11.82
N LEU A 79 -14.45 7.26 10.68
CA LEU A 79 -13.40 6.28 10.49
C LEU A 79 -12.13 6.67 11.26
N ALA A 80 -11.64 5.75 12.08
CA ALA A 80 -10.39 5.93 12.81
C ALA A 80 -9.18 5.96 11.87
N PRO A 81 -8.16 6.79 12.15
CA PRO A 81 -6.94 6.86 11.32
C PRO A 81 -6.24 5.51 11.16
N GLU A 82 -6.24 4.68 12.20
CA GLU A 82 -5.64 3.34 12.20
C GLU A 82 -6.33 2.42 11.16
N ARG A 83 -7.65 2.58 10.97
CA ARG A 83 -8.38 1.81 9.95
C ARG A 83 -7.99 2.23 8.55
N LEU A 84 -7.70 3.52 8.32
CA LEU A 84 -7.20 4.01 7.03
C LEU A 84 -5.81 3.46 6.71
N GLU A 85 -4.92 3.42 7.69
CA GLU A 85 -3.60 2.80 7.55
C GLU A 85 -3.70 1.32 7.17
N THR A 86 -4.60 0.58 7.86
CA THR A 86 -4.85 -0.84 7.54
C THR A 86 -5.36 -1.02 6.11
N LEU A 87 -6.29 -0.18 5.65
CA LEU A 87 -6.79 -0.23 4.28
C LEU A 87 -5.68 0.00 3.25
N VAL A 88 -4.80 0.96 3.52
CA VAL A 88 -3.65 1.23 2.63
C VAL A 88 -2.68 0.06 2.61
N ASP A 89 -2.41 -0.57 3.77
CA ASP A 89 -1.53 -1.74 3.86
C ASP A 89 -2.12 -2.94 3.09
N GLU A 90 -3.44 -3.19 3.20
CA GLU A 90 -4.15 -4.24 2.46
C GLU A 90 -4.10 -4.00 0.95
N LEU A 91 -4.29 -2.75 0.52
CA LEU A 91 -4.18 -2.35 -0.89
C LEU A 91 -2.76 -2.52 -1.43
N GLU A 92 -1.76 -2.07 -0.68
CA GLU A 92 -0.35 -2.20 -1.06
C GLU A 92 0.05 -3.66 -1.20
N LEU A 93 -0.36 -4.52 -0.26
CA LEU A 93 -0.14 -5.96 -0.33
C LEU A 93 -0.80 -6.57 -1.57
N THR A 94 -2.04 -6.20 -1.87
CA THR A 94 -2.77 -6.66 -3.05
C THR A 94 -2.06 -6.25 -4.34
N LEU A 95 -1.54 -5.03 -4.40
CA LEU A 95 -0.79 -4.54 -5.55
C LEU A 95 0.55 -5.26 -5.72
N GLN A 96 1.24 -5.57 -4.62
CA GLN A 96 2.52 -6.31 -4.65
C GLN A 96 2.34 -7.78 -5.09
N GLN A 97 1.20 -8.39 -4.77
CA GLN A 97 0.89 -9.77 -5.16
C GLN A 97 0.51 -9.92 -6.64
N ARG A 98 0.18 -8.82 -7.32
CA ARG A 98 -0.08 -8.87 -8.75
C ARG A 98 1.21 -9.13 -9.52
N ASN A 99 1.17 -10.10 -10.45
CA ASN A 99 2.33 -10.56 -11.23
C ASN A 99 2.94 -9.50 -12.18
N GLY A 100 2.42 -8.27 -12.20
CA GLY A 100 2.89 -7.16 -13.01
C GLY A 100 3.49 -6.04 -12.14
N ARG A 101 4.66 -5.54 -12.54
CA ARG A 101 5.30 -4.38 -11.90
C ARG A 101 4.64 -3.05 -12.26
N GLU A 102 3.70 -3.06 -13.21
CA GLU A 102 2.99 -1.88 -13.68
C GLU A 102 1.49 -2.06 -13.42
N VAL A 103 0.88 -1.07 -12.79
CA VAL A 103 -0.55 -1.04 -12.47
C VAL A 103 -1.12 0.29 -12.94
N SER A 104 -2.29 0.29 -13.57
CA SER A 104 -2.93 1.54 -13.97
C SER A 104 -3.47 2.29 -12.74
N SER A 105 -3.45 3.62 -12.81
CA SER A 105 -4.12 4.44 -11.78
C SER A 105 -5.62 4.18 -11.71
N GLN A 106 -6.20 3.64 -12.79
CA GLN A 106 -7.60 3.22 -12.83
C GLN A 106 -7.82 1.96 -11.98
N ASP A 107 -6.97 0.93 -12.12
CA ASP A 107 -7.08 -0.28 -11.32
C ASP A 107 -6.90 0.00 -9.81
N ILE A 108 -5.97 0.90 -9.47
CA ILE A 108 -5.79 1.32 -8.07
C ILE A 108 -7.06 1.99 -7.55
N GLY A 109 -7.66 2.89 -8.34
CA GLY A 109 -8.89 3.57 -7.95
C GLY A 109 -10.08 2.64 -7.78
N GLU A 110 -10.27 1.65 -8.65
CA GLU A 110 -11.34 0.66 -8.49
C GLU A 110 -11.10 -0.25 -7.26
N LEU A 111 -9.85 -0.64 -6.97
CA LEU A 111 -9.51 -1.36 -5.74
C LEU A 111 -9.86 -0.55 -4.49
N VAL A 112 -9.56 0.75 -4.49
CA VAL A 112 -9.92 1.66 -3.39
C VAL A 112 -11.44 1.73 -3.22
N LEU A 113 -12.18 1.88 -4.31
CA LEU A 113 -13.64 1.92 -4.29
C LEU A 113 -14.24 0.63 -3.73
N GLU A 114 -13.71 -0.53 -4.13
CA GLU A 114 -14.14 -1.83 -3.60
C GLU A 114 -14.00 -1.89 -2.08
N GLN A 115 -12.85 -1.49 -1.54
CA GLN A 115 -12.59 -1.45 -0.10
C GLN A 115 -13.51 -0.45 0.63
N LEU A 116 -13.69 0.75 0.08
CA LEU A 116 -14.52 1.78 0.69
C LEU A 116 -16.00 1.41 0.73
N LYS A 117 -16.48 0.62 -0.24
CA LYS A 117 -17.87 0.15 -0.33
C LYS A 117 -18.29 -0.62 0.93
N GLY A 118 -17.38 -1.43 1.50
CA GLY A 118 -17.64 -2.18 2.74
C GLY A 118 -17.44 -1.39 4.03
N VAL A 119 -16.86 -0.18 3.95
CA VAL A 119 -16.43 0.58 5.11
C VAL A 119 -17.27 1.83 5.35
N SER A 120 -17.51 2.62 4.30
CA SER A 120 -18.27 3.86 4.38
C SER A 120 -18.78 4.31 3.01
N GLU A 121 -20.10 4.30 2.85
CA GLU A 121 -20.74 4.77 1.61
C GLU A 121 -20.44 6.24 1.30
N VAL A 122 -20.38 7.06 2.34
CA VAL A 122 -20.05 8.49 2.18
C VAL A 122 -18.62 8.66 1.67
N ALA A 123 -17.66 7.91 2.23
CA ALA A 123 -16.29 7.93 1.75
C ALA A 123 -16.19 7.38 0.32
N TYR A 124 -16.93 6.30 0.01
CA TYR A 124 -17.01 5.75 -1.34
C TYR A 124 -17.46 6.80 -2.35
N ILE A 125 -18.59 7.49 -2.11
CA ILE A 125 -19.15 8.49 -3.02
C ILE A 125 -18.18 9.67 -3.21
N ARG A 126 -17.58 10.16 -2.11
CA ARG A 126 -16.59 11.25 -2.17
C ARG A 126 -15.36 10.86 -2.97
N PHE A 127 -14.84 9.67 -2.76
CA PHE A 127 -13.69 9.17 -3.52
C PHE A 127 -14.08 8.98 -4.99
N ALA A 128 -15.23 8.35 -5.27
CA ALA A 128 -15.73 8.12 -6.62
C ALA A 128 -15.91 9.43 -7.39
N SER A 129 -16.46 10.48 -6.75
CA SER A 129 -16.72 11.76 -7.39
C SER A 129 -15.44 12.42 -7.94
N VAL A 130 -14.34 12.35 -7.19
CA VAL A 130 -13.04 12.87 -7.62
C VAL A 130 -12.36 11.92 -8.60
N TYR A 131 -12.34 10.64 -8.29
CA TYR A 131 -11.67 9.62 -9.07
C TYR A 131 -12.30 9.45 -10.47
N ARG A 132 -13.62 9.36 -10.55
CA ARG A 132 -14.39 9.23 -11.81
C ARG A 132 -14.70 10.57 -12.47
N GLN A 133 -14.30 11.70 -11.84
CA GLN A 133 -14.48 13.05 -12.35
C GLN A 133 -15.95 13.35 -12.66
N PHE A 134 -16.82 13.24 -11.67
CA PHE A 134 -18.24 13.54 -11.83
C PHE A 134 -18.46 14.94 -12.44
N SER A 135 -19.29 15.01 -13.44
CA SER A 135 -19.59 16.25 -14.18
C SER A 135 -20.90 16.91 -13.74
N GLY A 136 -21.79 16.16 -13.10
CA GLY A 136 -23.09 16.63 -12.69
C GLY A 136 -23.80 15.76 -11.66
N VAL A 137 -25.00 16.15 -11.27
CA VAL A 137 -25.82 15.45 -10.27
C VAL A 137 -26.19 14.04 -10.74
N SER A 138 -26.35 13.83 -12.05
CA SER A 138 -26.67 12.53 -12.64
C SER A 138 -25.63 11.45 -12.27
N ASP A 139 -24.35 11.83 -12.19
CA ASP A 139 -23.28 10.89 -11.86
C ASP A 139 -23.36 10.44 -10.40
N PHE A 140 -23.78 11.34 -9.50
CA PHE A 140 -24.07 10.99 -8.10
C PHE A 140 -25.25 10.04 -7.99
N VAL A 141 -26.36 10.33 -8.69
CA VAL A 141 -27.56 9.47 -8.68
C VAL A 141 -27.24 8.08 -9.17
N ALA A 142 -26.56 7.95 -10.31
CA ALA A 142 -26.17 6.65 -10.87
C ALA A 142 -25.25 5.87 -9.91
N THR A 143 -24.33 6.55 -9.22
CA THR A 143 -23.45 5.91 -8.23
C THR A 143 -24.20 5.42 -7.01
N LEU A 144 -25.19 6.20 -6.50
CA LEU A 144 -26.05 5.81 -5.39
C LEU A 144 -26.94 4.61 -5.73
N GLU A 145 -27.53 4.59 -6.92
CA GLU A 145 -28.32 3.46 -7.42
C GLU A 145 -27.48 2.18 -7.48
N GLY A 146 -26.22 2.28 -7.94
CA GLY A 146 -25.28 1.17 -7.98
C GLY A 146 -24.91 0.61 -6.60
N ILE A 147 -24.83 1.45 -5.57
CA ILE A 147 -24.61 1.00 -4.18
C ILE A 147 -25.83 0.26 -3.67
N ASN A 148 -27.04 0.83 -3.84
CA ASN A 148 -28.29 0.25 -3.37
C ASN A 148 -28.58 -1.10 -4.04
N ALA A 149 -28.39 -1.22 -5.34
CA ALA A 149 -28.57 -2.46 -6.08
C ALA A 149 -27.65 -3.59 -5.57
N SER A 150 -26.43 -3.23 -5.15
CA SER A 150 -25.47 -4.18 -4.57
C SER A 150 -25.89 -4.68 -3.19
N LYS A 151 -26.50 -3.83 -2.36
CA LYS A 151 -27.03 -4.22 -1.03
C LYS A 151 -28.21 -5.18 -1.16
N THR A 152 -29.19 -4.84 -2.00
CA THR A 152 -30.37 -5.68 -2.22
C THR A 152 -29.99 -7.08 -2.71
N ARG A 153 -28.92 -7.20 -3.50
CA ARG A 153 -28.43 -8.48 -4.01
C ARG A 153 -27.73 -9.32 -2.93
N LEU A 154 -27.05 -8.70 -1.96
CA LEU A 154 -26.44 -9.38 -0.82
C LEU A 154 -27.49 -9.86 0.19
N GLU A 155 -28.52 -9.06 0.45
CA GLU A 155 -29.65 -9.40 1.33
C GLU A 155 -30.53 -10.53 0.76
N ALA A 156 -30.60 -10.67 -0.56
CA ALA A 156 -31.33 -11.75 -1.23
C ALA A 156 -30.61 -13.10 -1.26
N LEU A 157 -29.33 -13.15 -0.84
CA LEU A 157 -28.50 -14.36 -0.81
C LEU A 157 -28.32 -14.94 0.61
N VAL A 158 -28.91 -14.31 1.62
CA VAL A 158 -28.95 -14.74 3.03
C VAL A 158 -30.34 -15.25 3.39
#